data_37db8e5bff4acfc4d1ff81bfe34fb6ec
#
_entry.id   37db8e5bff4acfc4d1ff81bfe34fb6ec
#
_cell.length_a   1.000
_cell.length_b   1.000
_cell.length_c   1.000
_cell.angle_alpha   90.00
_cell.angle_beta   90.00
_cell.angle_gamma   90.00
#
_symmetry.space_group_name_H-M   'P 1'
#
loop_
_entity.id
_entity.type
_entity.pdbx_description
1 polymer ?
#
loop_
_entity_poly.entity_id
_entity_poly.type
_entity_poly.pdbx_seq_one_letter_code
_entity_poly.pdbx_strand_id
1 'polypeptide(L)'
;LEFRRVLFRSRVAGIDGNFDDAQSALKRIFMSGLREEASEKGVLFSSANSINIGRLLPQIIYYVWIWLQLRKNHSIGENERFNVVVPTGNFGNILAGWMAKEIGVPLGQLICASNENKVLTDFFETGVYDINREFYLTESPSMDILISSNFERFLYYVLGSADKVAAAMKALNKEGRYAVSEEELADALGEITGGWASSEDMKRAMKAVYESYDYLMDPHTAVAYAVYHRLRCEGKIERHSHTVIISTAHPYKFPGIVAEILGL
;
A
#
# COMPACT_ATOMS: atom_id res chain seq x y z
N LEU A 1 5.95 24.15 -16.57
CA LEU A 1 6.13 24.15 -18.04
C LEU A 1 6.07 22.74 -18.64
N GLU A 2 6.64 21.73 -18.03
CA GLU A 2 6.54 20.33 -18.46
C GLU A 2 5.13 19.76 -18.30
N PHE A 3 4.43 20.10 -17.25
CA PHE A 3 3.06 19.66 -17.01
C PHE A 3 2.09 20.12 -18.12
N ARG A 4 2.26 21.36 -18.63
CA ARG A 4 1.51 21.83 -19.80
C ARG A 4 1.82 21.07 -21.07
N ARG A 5 3.08 20.66 -21.29
CA ARG A 5 3.46 19.87 -22.47
C ARG A 5 2.86 18.46 -22.44
N VAL A 6 2.76 17.84 -21.24
CA VAL A 6 2.10 16.54 -21.06
C VAL A 6 0.59 16.66 -21.37
N LEU A 7 -0.10 17.68 -20.86
CA LEU A 7 -1.52 17.90 -21.13
C LEU A 7 -1.85 18.08 -22.62
N PHE A 8 -1.00 18.78 -23.38
CA PHE A 8 -1.21 18.99 -24.82
C PHE A 8 -0.87 17.76 -25.68
N ARG A 9 -0.16 16.77 -25.15
CA ARG A 9 0.23 15.53 -25.86
C ARG A 9 -0.51 14.31 -25.39
N SER A 10 -1.23 14.41 -24.29
CA SER A 10 -1.94 13.30 -23.67
C SER A 10 -3.44 13.42 -23.91
N ARG A 11 -4.09 12.29 -24.15
CA ARG A 11 -5.53 12.15 -24.07
C ARG A 11 -5.83 11.35 -22.81
N VAL A 12 -6.75 11.85 -22.00
CA VAL A 12 -7.19 11.20 -20.75
C VAL A 12 -8.65 10.85 -20.91
N ALA A 13 -9.00 9.61 -20.60
CA ALA A 13 -10.38 9.15 -20.54
C ALA A 13 -10.71 8.74 -19.10
N GLY A 14 -11.80 9.25 -18.57
CA GLY A 14 -12.40 8.75 -17.35
C GLY A 14 -13.28 7.54 -17.66
N ILE A 15 -13.42 6.65 -16.69
CA ILE A 15 -14.37 5.54 -16.77
C ILE A 15 -15.44 5.75 -15.69
N ASP A 16 -16.63 5.26 -15.96
CA ASP A 16 -17.71 5.19 -14.97
C ASP A 16 -17.52 3.89 -14.16
N GLY A 17 -16.83 4.02 -13.02
CA GLY A 17 -16.44 2.90 -12.18
C GLY A 17 -15.37 3.28 -11.15
N ASN A 18 -14.92 2.33 -10.39
CA ASN A 18 -13.88 2.49 -9.38
C ASN A 18 -12.48 2.11 -9.91
N PHE A 19 -11.48 2.19 -9.03
CA PHE A 19 -10.09 1.86 -9.39
C PHE A 19 -9.90 0.39 -9.77
N ASP A 20 -10.60 -0.53 -9.12
CA ASP A 20 -10.52 -1.97 -9.41
C ASP A 20 -11.11 -2.29 -10.78
N ASP A 21 -12.18 -1.59 -11.20
CA ASP A 21 -12.77 -1.70 -12.53
C ASP A 21 -11.77 -1.26 -13.61
N ALA A 22 -11.12 -0.11 -13.41
CA ALA A 22 -10.08 0.41 -14.31
C ALA A 22 -8.90 -0.57 -14.42
N GLN A 23 -8.47 -1.12 -13.30
CA GLN A 23 -7.35 -2.06 -13.25
C GLN A 23 -7.68 -3.40 -13.93
N SER A 24 -8.89 -3.90 -13.73
CA SER A 24 -9.39 -5.12 -14.35
C SER A 24 -9.56 -4.95 -15.86
N ALA A 25 -10.04 -3.79 -16.31
CA ALA A 25 -10.13 -3.44 -17.73
C ALA A 25 -8.73 -3.38 -18.37
N LEU A 26 -7.78 -2.74 -17.71
CA LEU A 26 -6.39 -2.66 -18.17
C LEU A 26 -5.76 -4.05 -18.31
N LYS A 27 -5.91 -4.93 -17.31
CA LYS A 27 -5.41 -6.31 -17.40
C LYS A 27 -6.00 -7.05 -18.61
N ARG A 28 -7.32 -6.93 -18.84
CA ARG A 28 -7.97 -7.53 -20.03
C ARG A 28 -7.41 -7.01 -21.35
N ILE A 29 -7.15 -5.71 -21.45
CA ILE A 29 -6.54 -5.09 -22.64
C ILE A 29 -5.13 -5.66 -22.89
N PHE A 30 -4.30 -5.77 -21.83
CA PHE A 30 -2.95 -6.33 -21.95
C PHE A 30 -2.92 -7.82 -22.34
N MET A 31 -3.96 -8.57 -21.98
CA MET A 31 -4.11 -9.99 -22.32
C MET A 31 -4.84 -10.24 -23.65
N SER A 32 -5.35 -9.21 -24.29
CA SER A 32 -6.02 -9.30 -25.59
C SER A 32 -5.06 -9.11 -26.74
N GLY A 33 -5.44 -9.51 -27.97
CA GLY A 33 -4.66 -9.26 -29.18
C GLY A 33 -4.50 -7.79 -29.58
N LEU A 34 -5.10 -6.86 -28.84
CA LEU A 34 -4.99 -5.40 -29.07
C LEU A 34 -3.56 -4.89 -28.89
N ARG A 35 -2.75 -5.56 -28.08
CA ARG A 35 -1.35 -5.19 -27.83
C ARG A 35 -0.52 -5.38 -29.10
N GLU A 36 -0.69 -6.52 -29.77
CA GLU A 36 -0.02 -6.87 -31.01
C GLU A 36 -0.46 -5.95 -32.14
N GLU A 37 -1.76 -5.75 -32.30
CA GLU A 37 -2.34 -4.83 -33.29
C GLU A 37 -1.85 -3.39 -33.11
N ALA A 38 -1.77 -2.90 -31.87
CA ALA A 38 -1.25 -1.58 -31.58
C ALA A 38 0.25 -1.46 -31.90
N SER A 39 1.03 -2.50 -31.58
CA SER A 39 2.46 -2.55 -31.87
C SER A 39 2.75 -2.48 -33.37
N GLU A 40 1.95 -3.14 -34.21
CA GLU A 40 2.03 -3.04 -35.68
C GLU A 40 1.79 -1.61 -36.20
N LYS A 41 1.01 -0.82 -35.44
CA LYS A 41 0.75 0.60 -35.73
C LYS A 41 1.74 1.55 -35.04
N GLY A 42 2.82 1.03 -34.43
CA GLY A 42 3.85 1.81 -33.73
C GLY A 42 3.41 2.34 -32.36
N VAL A 43 2.34 1.79 -31.78
CA VAL A 43 1.85 2.16 -30.46
C VAL A 43 2.28 1.10 -29.44
N LEU A 44 2.97 1.51 -28.38
CA LEU A 44 3.39 0.63 -27.30
C LEU A 44 2.48 0.80 -26.08
N PHE A 45 1.99 -0.32 -25.58
CA PHE A 45 1.28 -0.34 -24.31
C PHE A 45 2.27 -0.31 -23.15
N SER A 46 1.99 0.55 -22.17
CA SER A 46 2.74 0.66 -20.93
C SER A 46 1.78 0.87 -19.76
N SER A 47 2.24 0.59 -18.55
CA SER A 47 1.47 0.85 -17.35
C SER A 47 2.26 1.76 -16.40
N ALA A 48 1.64 2.86 -15.98
CA ALA A 48 2.15 3.72 -14.92
C ALA A 48 1.70 3.27 -13.52
N ASN A 49 1.02 2.13 -13.41
CA ASN A 49 0.58 1.53 -12.15
C ASN A 49 1.70 0.67 -11.53
N SER A 50 1.58 0.39 -10.22
CA SER A 50 2.49 -0.49 -9.48
C SER A 50 2.45 -1.98 -9.91
N ILE A 51 1.52 -2.37 -10.79
CA ILE A 51 1.57 -3.65 -11.52
C ILE A 51 2.87 -3.75 -12.34
N ASN A 52 3.36 -2.64 -12.86
CA ASN A 52 4.64 -2.60 -13.55
C ASN A 52 5.78 -2.75 -12.54
N ILE A 53 6.56 -3.82 -12.66
CA ILE A 53 7.70 -4.10 -11.78
C ILE A 53 8.74 -2.96 -11.78
N GLY A 54 8.88 -2.24 -12.90
CA GLY A 54 9.72 -1.05 -13.01
C GLY A 54 9.25 0.13 -12.16
N ARG A 55 8.02 0.08 -11.62
CA ARG A 55 7.49 1.03 -10.65
C ARG A 55 7.61 0.53 -9.20
N LEU A 56 7.72 -0.77 -9.02
CA LEU A 56 7.85 -1.38 -7.70
C LEU A 56 9.30 -1.39 -7.23
N LEU A 57 10.22 -1.92 -8.02
CA LEU A 57 11.62 -2.07 -7.62
C LEU A 57 12.31 -0.78 -7.16
N PRO A 58 12.13 0.38 -7.82
CA PRO A 58 12.73 1.63 -7.35
C PRO A 58 12.25 2.07 -5.96
N GLN A 59 11.10 1.57 -5.48
CA GLN A 59 10.60 1.91 -4.14
C GLN A 59 11.46 1.30 -3.02
N ILE A 60 12.25 0.28 -3.29
CA ILE A 60 13.23 -0.28 -2.36
C ILE A 60 14.21 0.82 -1.91
N ILE A 61 14.56 1.75 -2.80
CA ILE A 61 15.48 2.85 -2.52
C ILE A 61 14.98 3.72 -1.37
N TYR A 62 13.68 3.90 -1.20
CA TYR A 62 13.12 4.70 -0.11
C TYR A 62 13.48 4.11 1.26
N TYR A 63 13.44 2.80 1.42
CA TYR A 63 13.76 2.11 2.66
C TYR A 63 15.24 2.15 2.98
N VAL A 64 16.09 1.97 1.96
CA VAL A 64 17.54 2.17 2.08
C VAL A 64 17.85 3.61 2.47
N TRP A 65 17.20 4.57 1.83
CA TRP A 65 17.38 6.00 2.12
C TRP A 65 16.96 6.34 3.55
N ILE A 66 15.80 5.85 4.00
CA ILE A 66 15.32 6.04 5.38
C ILE A 66 16.36 5.52 6.37
N TRP A 67 16.84 4.28 6.19
CA TRP A 67 17.88 3.70 7.01
C TRP A 67 19.12 4.59 7.08
N LEU A 68 19.64 5.02 5.94
CA LEU A 68 20.81 5.88 5.88
C LEU A 68 20.59 7.24 6.58
N GLN A 69 19.38 7.83 6.48
CA GLN A 69 19.06 9.06 7.20
C GLN A 69 18.96 8.85 8.71
N LEU A 70 18.33 7.79 9.17
CA LEU A 70 18.26 7.45 10.59
C LEU A 70 19.66 7.24 11.19
N ARG A 71 20.54 6.54 10.44
CA ARG A 71 21.96 6.38 10.81
C ARG A 71 22.72 7.69 10.84
N LYS A 72 22.60 8.49 9.79
CA LYS A 72 23.27 9.80 9.67
C LYS A 72 22.89 10.76 10.81
N ASN A 73 21.63 10.72 11.21
CA ASN A 73 21.10 11.57 12.27
C ASN A 73 21.28 10.98 13.68
N HIS A 74 21.99 9.85 13.80
CA HIS A 74 22.18 9.13 15.07
C HIS A 74 20.87 8.75 15.78
N SER A 75 19.78 8.60 15.02
CA SER A 75 18.47 8.19 15.56
C SER A 75 18.47 6.70 15.92
N ILE A 76 19.22 5.87 15.18
CA ILE A 76 19.38 4.44 15.44
C ILE A 76 20.86 4.03 15.50
N GLY A 77 21.14 3.00 16.29
CA GLY A 77 22.44 2.34 16.38
C GLY A 77 22.79 1.51 15.14
N GLU A 78 23.99 0.95 15.09
CA GLU A 78 24.52 0.26 13.90
C GLU A 78 23.69 -0.95 13.47
N ASN A 79 23.25 -1.76 14.43
CA ASN A 79 22.47 -2.96 14.22
C ASN A 79 21.02 -2.81 14.74
N GLU A 80 20.61 -1.59 15.04
CA GLU A 80 19.29 -1.35 15.57
C GLU A 80 18.25 -1.40 14.44
N ARG A 81 17.19 -2.17 14.68
CA ARG A 81 16.06 -2.28 13.75
C ARG A 81 15.08 -1.14 13.97
N PHE A 82 14.40 -0.75 12.91
CA PHE A 82 13.31 0.21 12.98
C PHE A 82 12.07 -0.34 12.28
N ASN A 83 10.91 0.02 12.82
CA ASN A 83 9.62 -0.38 12.26
C ASN A 83 9.18 0.61 11.19
N VAL A 84 8.33 0.15 10.29
CA VAL A 84 7.76 1.00 9.24
C VAL A 84 6.27 0.79 9.14
N VAL A 85 5.49 1.87 9.17
CA VAL A 85 4.05 1.85 8.92
C VAL A 85 3.78 2.37 7.52
N VAL A 86 3.08 1.58 6.73
CA VAL A 86 2.83 1.87 5.33
C VAL A 86 1.33 1.98 5.08
N PRO A 87 0.82 3.16 4.66
CA PRO A 87 -0.56 3.25 4.16
C PRO A 87 -0.68 2.39 2.92
N THR A 88 -1.51 1.35 2.99
CA THR A 88 -1.47 0.26 2.02
C THR A 88 -2.80 0.10 1.29
N GLY A 89 -2.74 0.20 -0.03
CA GLY A 89 -3.77 -0.23 -0.96
C GLY A 89 -3.25 -1.40 -1.80
N ASN A 90 -2.64 -1.11 -2.94
CA ASN A 90 -2.15 -2.11 -3.89
C ASN A 90 -0.89 -2.90 -3.47
N PHE A 91 -0.50 -2.83 -2.21
CA PHE A 91 0.62 -3.55 -1.61
C PHE A 91 2.01 -3.28 -2.25
N GLY A 92 2.13 -2.33 -3.15
CA GLY A 92 3.39 -2.07 -3.88
C GLY A 92 4.50 -1.54 -2.96
N ASN A 93 4.21 -0.50 -2.18
CA ASN A 93 5.21 0.13 -1.32
C ASN A 93 5.67 -0.80 -0.19
N ILE A 94 4.75 -1.44 0.52
CA ILE A 94 5.10 -2.37 1.61
C ILE A 94 5.84 -3.61 1.10
N LEU A 95 5.50 -4.12 -0.10
CA LEU A 95 6.26 -5.19 -0.74
C LEU A 95 7.70 -4.76 -1.04
N ALA A 96 7.91 -3.53 -1.47
CA ALA A 96 9.26 -3.00 -1.63
C ALA A 96 10.00 -2.89 -0.29
N GLY A 97 9.31 -2.58 0.81
CA GLY A 97 9.84 -2.62 2.17
C GLY A 97 10.25 -4.04 2.58
N TRP A 98 9.40 -5.01 2.30
CA TRP A 98 9.73 -6.42 2.55
C TRP A 98 10.96 -6.85 1.73
N MET A 99 11.02 -6.52 0.45
CA MET A 99 12.21 -6.76 -0.38
C MET A 99 13.46 -6.04 0.15
N ALA A 100 13.32 -4.82 0.68
CA ALA A 100 14.43 -4.09 1.30
C ALA A 100 14.98 -4.83 2.52
N LYS A 101 14.10 -5.43 3.33
CA LYS A 101 14.48 -6.27 4.46
C LYS A 101 15.23 -7.51 4.01
N GLU A 102 14.76 -8.20 2.98
CA GLU A 102 15.40 -9.39 2.40
C GLU A 102 16.83 -9.10 1.88
N ILE A 103 17.09 -7.91 1.36
CA ILE A 103 18.43 -7.50 0.92
C ILE A 103 19.29 -6.91 2.04
N GLY A 104 18.83 -6.93 3.29
CA GLY A 104 19.62 -6.62 4.48
C GLY A 104 19.40 -5.25 5.11
N VAL A 105 18.38 -4.46 4.69
CA VAL A 105 17.99 -3.26 5.44
C VAL A 105 17.44 -3.69 6.81
N PRO A 106 17.93 -3.15 7.95
CA PRO A 106 17.56 -3.62 9.28
C PRO A 106 16.15 -3.16 9.67
N LEU A 107 15.16 -3.60 8.90
CA LEU A 107 13.75 -3.37 9.21
C LEU A 107 13.31 -4.34 10.33
N GLY A 108 12.60 -3.79 11.29
CA GLY A 108 11.86 -4.54 12.28
C GLY A 108 10.53 -5.02 11.70
N GLN A 109 9.45 -4.56 12.30
CA GLN A 109 8.08 -4.84 11.90
C GLN A 109 7.65 -3.95 10.74
N LEU A 110 7.05 -4.54 9.71
CA LEU A 110 6.32 -3.85 8.67
C LEU A 110 4.83 -3.80 9.06
N ILE A 111 4.24 -2.63 9.16
CA ILE A 111 2.84 -2.46 9.53
C ILE A 111 2.04 -2.08 8.29
N CYS A 112 1.17 -2.99 7.87
CA CYS A 112 0.22 -2.80 6.77
C CYS A 112 -1.00 -2.03 7.28
N ALA A 113 -1.03 -0.72 7.08
CA ALA A 113 -2.12 0.12 7.51
C ALA A 113 -3.22 0.20 6.42
N SER A 114 -4.44 -0.17 6.78
CA SER A 114 -5.64 -0.12 5.94
C SER A 114 -6.63 0.93 6.44
N ASN A 115 -7.49 1.42 5.55
CA ASN A 115 -8.72 2.12 5.94
C ASN A 115 -9.85 1.11 6.20
N GLU A 116 -11.11 1.52 6.12
CA GLU A 116 -12.27 0.65 6.32
C GLU A 116 -12.32 -0.52 5.31
N ASN A 117 -11.68 -0.40 4.15
CA ASN A 117 -11.48 -1.49 3.20
C ASN A 117 -10.31 -2.38 3.65
N LYS A 118 -10.46 -3.04 4.79
CA LYS A 118 -9.40 -3.69 5.56
C LYS A 118 -9.11 -5.15 5.17
N VAL A 119 -9.27 -5.51 3.92
CA VAL A 119 -9.07 -6.88 3.42
C VAL A 119 -7.67 -7.43 3.75
N LEU A 120 -6.64 -6.59 3.65
CA LEU A 120 -5.26 -6.96 3.97
C LEU A 120 -5.06 -7.16 5.48
N THR A 121 -5.65 -6.28 6.30
CA THR A 121 -5.59 -6.43 7.76
C THR A 121 -6.20 -7.76 8.19
N ASP A 122 -7.41 -8.06 7.69
CA ASP A 122 -8.10 -9.31 8.02
C ASP A 122 -7.30 -10.53 7.51
N PHE A 123 -6.65 -10.43 6.36
CA PHE A 123 -5.78 -11.50 5.87
C PHE A 123 -4.59 -11.76 6.83
N PHE A 124 -3.90 -10.73 7.28
CA PHE A 124 -2.77 -10.90 8.22
C PHE A 124 -3.23 -11.38 9.60
N GLU A 125 -4.48 -11.19 9.96
CA GLU A 125 -5.04 -11.69 11.23
C GLU A 125 -5.57 -13.13 11.13
N THR A 126 -6.08 -13.54 9.96
CA THR A 126 -6.85 -14.78 9.82
C THR A 126 -6.34 -15.76 8.77
N GLY A 127 -5.40 -15.34 7.92
CA GLY A 127 -4.98 -16.11 6.74
C GLY A 127 -6.02 -16.13 5.61
N VAL A 128 -7.17 -15.46 5.76
CA VAL A 128 -8.25 -15.46 4.77
C VAL A 128 -8.32 -14.14 4.03
N TYR A 129 -8.17 -14.20 2.71
CA TYR A 129 -8.41 -13.08 1.81
C TYR A 129 -9.82 -13.18 1.26
N ASP A 130 -10.70 -12.23 1.62
CA ASP A 130 -12.12 -12.28 1.28
C ASP A 130 -12.60 -10.91 0.78
N ILE A 131 -13.04 -10.85 -0.49
CA ILE A 131 -13.60 -9.65 -1.12
C ILE A 131 -15.13 -9.61 -1.12
N ASN A 132 -15.79 -10.64 -0.56
CA ASN A 132 -17.25 -10.70 -0.42
C ASN A 132 -17.69 -9.83 0.77
N ARG A 133 -17.47 -8.54 0.67
CA ARG A 133 -17.72 -7.54 1.70
C ARG A 133 -18.19 -6.23 1.11
N GLU A 134 -18.70 -5.36 1.94
CA GLU A 134 -19.02 -3.99 1.57
C GLU A 134 -17.76 -3.22 1.14
N PHE A 135 -17.89 -2.39 0.13
CA PHE A 135 -16.86 -1.47 -0.33
C PHE A 135 -17.17 -0.08 0.17
N TYR A 136 -16.22 0.54 0.84
CA TYR A 136 -16.34 1.86 1.42
C TYR A 136 -15.60 2.90 0.58
N LEU A 137 -16.28 3.99 0.23
CA LEU A 137 -15.64 5.18 -0.33
C LEU A 137 -15.20 6.08 0.83
N THR A 138 -13.88 6.30 0.95
CA THR A 138 -13.30 7.02 2.06
C THR A 138 -12.54 8.27 1.62
N GLU A 139 -12.09 9.08 2.56
CA GLU A 139 -11.23 10.24 2.31
C GLU A 139 -9.79 9.86 1.94
N SER A 140 -9.43 8.58 2.02
CA SER A 140 -8.14 8.03 1.57
C SER A 140 -8.29 7.16 0.31
N PRO A 141 -8.73 7.72 -0.83
CA PRO A 141 -9.22 6.97 -1.98
C PRO A 141 -8.20 6.03 -2.63
N SER A 142 -6.92 6.27 -2.46
CA SER A 142 -5.89 5.35 -2.99
C SER A 142 -5.78 4.02 -2.21
N MET A 143 -6.46 3.95 -1.06
CA MET A 143 -6.58 2.75 -0.21
C MET A 143 -7.96 2.08 -0.36
N ASP A 144 -8.89 2.68 -1.12
CA ASP A 144 -10.22 2.14 -1.39
C ASP A 144 -10.11 1.03 -2.43
N ILE A 145 -9.70 -0.14 -2.00
CA ILE A 145 -9.53 -1.32 -2.82
C ILE A 145 -9.95 -2.58 -2.06
N LEU A 146 -10.44 -3.57 -2.78
CA LEU A 146 -10.64 -4.94 -2.28
C LEU A 146 -9.65 -5.93 -2.93
N ILE A 147 -9.12 -5.62 -4.12
CA ILE A 147 -8.15 -6.46 -4.83
C ILE A 147 -6.79 -5.75 -4.86
N SER A 148 -5.88 -6.22 -4.02
CA SER A 148 -4.52 -5.67 -3.91
C SER A 148 -3.59 -6.28 -4.95
N SER A 149 -3.24 -5.49 -5.98
CA SER A 149 -2.60 -6.00 -7.21
C SER A 149 -1.18 -6.56 -7.05
N ASN A 150 -0.43 -6.14 -6.02
CA ASN A 150 0.91 -6.67 -5.77
C ASN A 150 0.93 -7.75 -4.67
N PHE A 151 -0.21 -8.02 -4.05
CA PHE A 151 -0.31 -9.02 -3.00
C PHE A 151 -0.05 -10.43 -3.54
N GLU A 152 -0.48 -10.73 -4.74
CA GLU A 152 -0.15 -11.96 -5.50
C GLU A 152 1.36 -12.21 -5.58
N ARG A 153 2.18 -11.14 -5.73
CA ARG A 153 3.65 -11.26 -5.72
C ARG A 153 4.20 -11.62 -4.35
N PHE A 154 3.65 -11.01 -3.31
CA PHE A 154 4.00 -11.36 -1.93
C PHE A 154 3.66 -12.82 -1.62
N LEU A 155 2.47 -13.27 -2.02
CA LEU A 155 2.07 -14.68 -1.88
C LEU A 155 3.04 -15.64 -2.59
N TYR A 156 3.57 -15.26 -3.75
CA TYR A 156 4.53 -16.10 -4.45
C TYR A 156 5.81 -16.32 -3.62
N TYR A 157 6.30 -15.29 -2.94
CA TYR A 157 7.45 -15.43 -2.06
C TYR A 157 7.13 -16.28 -0.82
N VAL A 158 5.98 -16.05 -0.22
CA VAL A 158 5.55 -16.75 1.00
C VAL A 158 5.26 -18.23 0.74
N LEU A 159 4.50 -18.53 -0.32
CA LEU A 159 4.08 -19.89 -0.64
C LEU A 159 5.16 -20.71 -1.38
N GLY A 160 6.16 -20.03 -1.96
CA GLY A 160 7.24 -20.67 -2.72
C GLY A 160 6.79 -21.48 -3.94
N SER A 161 5.54 -21.29 -4.40
CA SER A 161 4.95 -22.11 -5.46
C SER A 161 4.00 -21.31 -6.35
N ALA A 162 4.30 -21.28 -7.65
CA ALA A 162 3.44 -20.66 -8.65
C ALA A 162 2.06 -21.34 -8.74
N ASP A 163 2.00 -22.67 -8.56
CA ASP A 163 0.75 -23.42 -8.62
C ASP A 163 -0.18 -23.08 -7.45
N LYS A 164 0.36 -22.92 -6.24
CA LYS A 164 -0.42 -22.50 -5.08
C LYS A 164 -0.97 -21.08 -5.27
N VAL A 165 -0.17 -20.16 -5.79
CA VAL A 165 -0.61 -18.80 -6.11
C VAL A 165 -1.69 -18.81 -7.17
N ALA A 166 -1.50 -19.57 -8.26
CA ALA A 166 -2.50 -19.70 -9.32
C ALA A 166 -3.82 -20.27 -8.79
N ALA A 167 -3.76 -21.27 -7.88
CA ALA A 167 -4.94 -21.81 -7.24
C ALA A 167 -5.66 -20.76 -6.36
N ALA A 168 -4.92 -19.99 -5.56
CA ALA A 168 -5.46 -18.90 -4.74
C ALA A 168 -6.14 -17.82 -5.61
N MET A 169 -5.48 -17.38 -6.70
CA MET A 169 -6.06 -16.39 -7.62
C MET A 169 -7.28 -16.92 -8.36
N LYS A 170 -7.31 -18.22 -8.70
CA LYS A 170 -8.49 -18.86 -9.29
C LYS A 170 -9.65 -18.90 -8.31
N ALA A 171 -9.40 -19.21 -7.04
CA ALA A 171 -10.41 -19.20 -5.98
C ALA A 171 -10.94 -17.77 -5.75
N LEU A 172 -10.06 -16.79 -5.69
CA LEU A 172 -10.44 -15.37 -5.57
C LEU A 172 -11.37 -14.94 -6.71
N ASN A 173 -11.03 -15.29 -7.95
CA ASN A 173 -11.84 -14.93 -9.12
C ASN A 173 -13.21 -15.65 -9.16
N LYS A 174 -13.30 -16.89 -8.65
CA LYS A 174 -14.51 -17.70 -8.72
C LYS A 174 -15.42 -17.53 -7.50
N GLU A 175 -14.82 -17.45 -6.32
CA GLU A 175 -15.51 -17.52 -5.03
C GLU A 175 -15.39 -16.22 -4.23
N GLY A 176 -14.61 -15.27 -4.71
CA GLY A 176 -14.32 -14.02 -4.00
C GLY A 176 -13.42 -14.19 -2.78
N ARG A 177 -12.84 -15.38 -2.57
CA ARG A 177 -12.01 -15.64 -1.38
C ARG A 177 -11.02 -16.78 -1.58
N TYR A 178 -9.95 -16.76 -0.79
CA TYR A 178 -9.04 -17.90 -0.58
C TYR A 178 -8.48 -17.86 0.84
N ALA A 179 -7.92 -18.98 1.29
CA ALA A 179 -7.23 -19.08 2.58
C ALA A 179 -5.83 -19.64 2.37
N VAL A 180 -4.91 -19.20 3.23
CA VAL A 180 -3.55 -19.70 3.37
C VAL A 180 -3.40 -20.17 4.81
N SER A 181 -2.77 -21.32 5.03
CA SER A 181 -2.63 -21.89 6.37
C SER A 181 -1.67 -21.06 7.24
N GLU A 182 -1.85 -21.12 8.56
CA GLU A 182 -0.93 -20.50 9.52
C GLU A 182 0.51 -20.97 9.32
N GLU A 183 0.72 -22.25 9.02
CA GLU A 183 2.04 -22.83 8.77
C GLU A 183 2.72 -22.17 7.55
N GLU A 184 1.97 -21.96 6.46
CA GLU A 184 2.49 -21.30 5.26
C GLU A 184 2.75 -19.80 5.45
N LEU A 185 2.06 -19.17 6.38
CA LEU A 185 2.21 -17.75 6.69
C LEU A 185 3.16 -17.48 7.86
N ALA A 186 3.61 -18.49 8.61
CA ALA A 186 4.30 -18.33 9.88
C ALA A 186 5.49 -17.34 9.79
N ASP A 187 6.33 -17.48 8.77
CA ASP A 187 7.48 -16.59 8.58
C ASP A 187 7.06 -15.18 8.21
N ALA A 188 6.02 -15.04 7.39
CA ALA A 188 5.53 -13.74 6.94
C ALA A 188 4.74 -13.00 8.03
N LEU A 189 3.93 -13.70 8.84
CA LEU A 189 3.18 -13.13 9.95
C LEU A 189 4.08 -12.61 11.08
N GLY A 190 5.27 -13.17 11.25
CA GLY A 190 6.28 -12.64 12.17
C GLY A 190 6.87 -11.30 11.73
N GLU A 191 6.69 -10.92 10.47
CA GLU A 191 7.32 -9.76 9.86
C GLU A 191 6.35 -8.64 9.47
N ILE A 192 5.11 -8.99 9.14
CA ILE A 192 4.07 -8.04 8.73
C ILE A 192 2.88 -8.12 9.67
N THR A 193 2.49 -6.97 10.22
CA THR A 193 1.32 -6.83 11.08
C THR A 193 0.26 -6.01 10.35
N GLY A 194 -0.98 -6.49 10.30
CA GLY A 194 -2.13 -5.73 9.82
C GLY A 194 -2.65 -4.76 10.87
N GLY A 195 -3.21 -3.64 10.40
CA GLY A 195 -3.95 -2.72 11.24
C GLY A 195 -4.82 -1.81 10.38
N TRP A 196 -5.92 -1.32 10.93
CA TRP A 196 -6.85 -0.45 10.19
C TRP A 196 -7.31 0.73 11.04
N ALA A 197 -7.77 1.78 10.38
CA ALA A 197 -8.38 2.93 11.02
C ALA A 197 -9.63 3.36 10.27
N SER A 198 -10.65 3.81 11.02
CA SER A 198 -11.85 4.41 10.44
C SER A 198 -11.58 5.84 9.94
N SER A 199 -12.48 6.36 9.12
CA SER A 199 -12.48 7.77 8.71
C SER A 199 -12.43 8.72 9.90
N GLU A 200 -13.15 8.40 10.98
CA GLU A 200 -13.12 9.19 12.21
C GLU A 200 -11.78 9.14 12.95
N ASP A 201 -11.14 7.96 13.00
CA ASP A 201 -9.79 7.81 13.56
C ASP A 201 -8.77 8.63 12.77
N MET A 202 -8.87 8.58 11.44
CA MET A 202 -8.02 9.32 10.52
C MET A 202 -8.16 10.83 10.70
N LYS A 203 -9.41 11.34 10.78
CA LYS A 203 -9.70 12.77 10.99
C LYS A 203 -9.14 13.26 12.33
N ARG A 204 -9.36 12.48 13.40
CA ARG A 204 -8.79 12.79 14.71
C ARG A 204 -7.26 12.80 14.70
N ALA A 205 -6.64 11.84 14.04
CA ALA A 205 -5.19 11.76 13.91
C ALA A 205 -4.62 12.97 13.16
N MET A 206 -5.22 13.34 12.03
CA MET A 206 -4.80 14.50 11.24
C MET A 206 -4.88 15.79 12.07
N LYS A 207 -6.00 16.02 12.76
CA LYS A 207 -6.20 17.20 13.60
C LYS A 207 -5.22 17.26 14.77
N ALA A 208 -5.06 16.16 15.49
CA ALA A 208 -4.15 16.09 16.63
C ALA A 208 -2.69 16.36 16.27
N VAL A 209 -2.24 15.83 15.13
CA VAL A 209 -0.86 16.04 14.65
C VAL A 209 -0.67 17.49 14.17
N TYR A 210 -1.64 18.05 13.48
CA TYR A 210 -1.57 19.45 13.06
C TYR A 210 -1.53 20.40 14.26
N GLU A 211 -2.42 20.23 15.23
CA GLU A 211 -2.47 21.05 16.44
C GLU A 211 -1.22 20.92 17.34
N SER A 212 -0.61 19.73 17.40
CA SER A 212 0.53 19.47 18.27
C SER A 212 1.89 19.80 17.65
N TYR A 213 2.02 19.66 16.32
CA TYR A 213 3.33 19.70 15.65
C TYR A 213 3.36 20.62 14.43
N ASP A 214 2.26 21.32 14.12
CA ASP A 214 2.13 22.14 12.90
C ASP A 214 2.48 21.36 11.62
N TYR A 215 2.21 20.04 11.63
CA TYR A 215 2.54 19.14 10.53
C TYR A 215 1.28 18.72 9.78
N LEU A 216 1.22 19.08 8.51
CA LEU A 216 0.08 18.81 7.63
C LEU A 216 0.22 17.44 6.96
N MET A 217 -0.61 16.48 7.36
CA MET A 217 -0.65 15.14 6.74
C MET A 217 -1.70 15.09 5.63
N ASP A 218 -1.46 14.22 4.64
CA ASP A 218 -2.53 13.76 3.75
C ASP A 218 -3.38 12.66 4.43
N PRO A 219 -4.59 12.37 3.93
CA PRO A 219 -5.48 11.39 4.56
C PRO A 219 -4.89 9.98 4.67
N HIS A 220 -4.07 9.53 3.71
CA HIS A 220 -3.46 8.20 3.74
C HIS A 220 -2.40 8.10 4.85
N THR A 221 -1.54 9.12 4.96
CA THR A 221 -0.57 9.23 6.04
C THR A 221 -1.25 9.30 7.40
N ALA A 222 -2.40 9.98 7.49
CA ALA A 222 -3.19 10.06 8.72
C ALA A 222 -3.80 8.70 9.12
N VAL A 223 -4.25 7.88 8.16
CA VAL A 223 -4.65 6.49 8.43
C VAL A 223 -3.48 5.70 9.02
N ALA A 224 -2.30 5.79 8.42
CA ALA A 224 -1.12 5.06 8.92
C ALA A 224 -0.71 5.53 10.31
N TYR A 225 -0.80 6.84 10.60
CA TYR A 225 -0.54 7.37 11.93
C TYR A 225 -1.57 6.87 12.97
N ALA A 226 -2.85 6.85 12.62
CA ALA A 226 -3.90 6.34 13.50
C ALA A 226 -3.69 4.85 13.82
N VAL A 227 -3.33 4.04 12.83
CA VAL A 227 -2.98 2.62 13.01
C VAL A 227 -1.76 2.48 13.93
N TYR A 228 -0.69 3.23 13.67
CA TYR A 228 0.50 3.25 14.53
C TYR A 228 0.14 3.55 15.98
N HIS A 229 -0.62 4.62 16.21
CA HIS A 229 -1.00 5.03 17.56
C HIS A 229 -1.81 3.95 18.27
N ARG A 230 -2.78 3.33 17.58
CA ARG A 230 -3.57 2.22 18.11
C ARG A 230 -2.69 1.03 18.51
N LEU A 231 -1.86 0.53 17.59
CA LEU A 231 -1.02 -0.64 17.83
C LEU A 231 -0.01 -0.40 18.96
N ARG A 232 0.47 0.83 19.09
CA ARG A 232 1.34 1.23 20.21
C ARG A 232 0.61 1.24 21.55
N CYS A 233 -0.63 1.73 21.59
CA CYS A 233 -1.47 1.69 22.78
C CYS A 233 -1.84 0.26 23.17
N GLU A 234 -2.02 -0.64 22.20
CA GLU A 234 -2.27 -2.06 22.42
C GLU A 234 -1.02 -2.86 22.83
N GLY A 235 0.15 -2.22 22.84
CA GLY A 235 1.42 -2.88 23.14
C GLY A 235 1.96 -3.79 22.04
N LYS A 236 1.38 -3.73 20.84
CA LYS A 236 1.84 -4.50 19.66
C LYS A 236 3.08 -3.90 18.99
N ILE A 237 3.39 -2.64 19.27
CA ILE A 237 4.62 -1.96 18.90
C ILE A 237 5.35 -1.58 20.18
N GLU A 238 6.59 -1.97 20.32
CA GLU A 238 7.41 -1.66 21.48
C GLU A 238 7.57 -0.14 21.65
N ARG A 239 7.45 0.34 22.89
CA ARG A 239 7.46 1.79 23.21
C ARG A 239 8.73 2.50 22.81
N HIS A 240 9.87 1.81 22.83
CA HIS A 240 11.19 2.38 22.56
C HIS A 240 11.70 2.07 21.15
N SER A 241 10.93 1.31 20.35
CA SER A 241 11.33 1.04 18.97
C SER A 241 11.15 2.27 18.08
N HIS A 242 12.16 2.57 17.28
CA HIS A 242 12.04 3.58 16.24
C HIS A 242 11.03 3.14 15.19
N THR A 243 10.07 3.99 14.88
CA THR A 243 9.04 3.70 13.89
C THR A 243 8.92 4.86 12.91
N VAL A 244 8.96 4.54 11.63
CA VAL A 244 8.82 5.50 10.53
C VAL A 244 7.45 5.29 9.87
N ILE A 245 6.73 6.37 9.63
CA ILE A 245 5.47 6.36 8.88
C ILE A 245 5.76 6.85 7.47
N ILE A 246 5.41 6.05 6.48
CA ILE A 246 5.61 6.41 5.08
C ILE A 246 4.52 7.38 4.65
N SER A 247 4.93 8.56 4.18
CA SER A 247 4.04 9.54 3.56
C SER A 247 3.96 9.24 2.05
N THR A 248 2.88 8.60 1.62
CA THR A 248 2.70 8.14 0.23
C THR A 248 2.04 9.16 -0.67
N ALA A 249 1.50 10.24 -0.12
CA ALA A 249 0.86 11.32 -0.86
C ALA A 249 1.20 12.68 -0.24
N HIS A 250 0.78 13.75 -0.88
CA HIS A 250 0.96 15.12 -0.40
C HIS A 250 -0.40 15.73 -0.06
N PRO A 251 -0.56 16.47 1.05
CA PRO A 251 -1.84 17.06 1.46
C PRO A 251 -2.46 17.95 0.39
N TYR A 252 -1.68 18.65 -0.40
CA TYR A 252 -2.17 19.49 -1.51
C TYR A 252 -2.80 18.70 -2.67
N LYS A 253 -2.71 17.39 -2.67
CA LYS A 253 -3.47 16.54 -3.58
C LYS A 253 -4.95 16.39 -3.13
N PHE A 254 -5.21 16.66 -1.86
CA PHE A 254 -6.54 16.53 -1.23
C PHE A 254 -6.94 17.79 -0.47
N PRO A 255 -6.81 19.01 -1.09
CA PRO A 255 -6.92 20.27 -0.35
C PRO A 255 -8.30 20.50 0.27
N GLY A 256 -9.35 20.07 -0.42
CA GLY A 256 -10.74 20.23 0.09
C GLY A 256 -10.97 19.45 1.38
N ILE A 257 -10.61 18.16 1.38
CA ILE A 257 -10.77 17.30 2.56
C ILE A 257 -9.88 17.76 3.73
N VAL A 258 -8.64 18.13 3.41
CA VAL A 258 -7.68 18.61 4.44
C VAL A 258 -8.17 19.91 5.07
N ALA A 259 -8.62 20.87 4.27
CA ALA A 259 -9.17 22.11 4.77
C ALA A 259 -10.44 21.90 5.62
N GLU A 260 -11.36 21.04 5.16
CA GLU A 260 -12.58 20.70 5.91
C GLU A 260 -12.25 20.10 7.29
N ILE A 261 -11.34 19.13 7.34
CA ILE A 261 -10.96 18.45 8.62
C ILE A 261 -10.31 19.44 9.59
N LEU A 262 -9.47 20.33 9.09
CA LEU A 262 -8.71 21.27 9.93
C LEU A 262 -9.46 22.58 10.21
N GLY A 263 -10.57 22.82 9.52
CA GLY A 263 -11.34 24.08 9.66
C GLY A 263 -10.60 25.29 9.05
N LEU A 264 -9.88 25.10 7.95
CA LEU A 264 -9.08 26.10 7.26
C LEU A 264 -9.85 26.73 6.07
#